data_2e30cafd669e425568dced1f132a603a
#
_entry.id   2e30cafd669e425568dced1f132a603a
#
_cell.length_a   1.000
_cell.length_b   1.000
_cell.length_c   1.000
_cell.angle_alpha   90.00
_cell.angle_beta   90.00
_cell.angle_gamma   90.00
#
_symmetry.space_group_name_H-M   'P 1'
#
loop_
_entity.id
_entity.type
_entity.pdbx_description
1 polymer ?
#
loop_
_entity_poly.entity_id
_entity_poly.type
_entity_poly.pdbx_seq_one_letter_code
_entity_poly.pdbx_strand_id
1 'polypeptide(L)'
;DLGVPLNWSAYEDIAEFFTNDVKQIDGKPIYGHMDYGKKDPSLGWRFTDAWLSMAGTADIGAPNGLPIDEWGIRVADDKCTPVGASVARGGATNSPAAVYALTKYVDWMKKYAPKEATGMTFGEAGPVPAQGQIAQQIFWYTAFTADMTKPGLPVVNADGTPKWRMAPGPNGPYWKQGMQNGYQDVGSWTFFKDHDANRTAAAWLYAQFVTAKTTSLKKTVVGLTPIRESDIQSKAMTDMAPKLGGLVEFYR
;
A
#
# COMPACT_ATOMS: atom_id res chain seq x y z
N ASP A 1 -8.79 10.53 -15.55
CA ASP A 1 -8.49 9.26 -16.19
C ASP A 1 -7.65 9.53 -17.44
N LEU A 2 -6.40 9.04 -17.44
CA LEU A 2 -5.47 9.27 -18.54
C LEU A 2 -5.56 8.17 -19.63
N GLY A 3 -6.48 7.22 -19.49
CA GLY A 3 -6.58 6.07 -20.39
C GLY A 3 -5.36 5.14 -20.36
N VAL A 4 -4.45 5.30 -19.41
CA VAL A 4 -3.25 4.48 -19.28
C VAL A 4 -3.59 3.20 -18.53
N PRO A 5 -3.20 2.02 -19.04
CA PRO A 5 -3.41 0.77 -18.32
C PRO A 5 -2.71 0.78 -16.96
N LEU A 6 -3.38 0.29 -15.93
CA LEU A 6 -2.77 0.09 -14.60
C LEU A 6 -1.93 -1.19 -14.60
N ASN A 7 -0.79 -1.17 -15.28
CA ASN A 7 0.16 -2.27 -15.33
C ASN A 7 1.60 -1.79 -15.19
N TRP A 8 2.51 -2.73 -14.95
CA TRP A 8 3.92 -2.42 -14.70
C TRP A 8 4.64 -1.85 -15.91
N SER A 9 4.25 -2.20 -17.12
CA SER A 9 4.85 -1.62 -18.34
C SER A 9 4.56 -0.13 -18.42
N ALA A 10 3.29 0.25 -18.32
CA ALA A 10 2.90 1.67 -18.35
C ALA A 10 3.49 2.45 -17.15
N TYR A 11 3.57 1.83 -15.97
CA TYR A 11 4.23 2.46 -14.83
C TYR A 11 5.72 2.73 -15.11
N GLU A 12 6.43 1.77 -15.70
CA GLU A 12 7.84 1.90 -16.07
C GLU A 12 8.05 2.98 -17.15
N ASP A 13 7.22 3.00 -18.19
CA ASP A 13 7.28 4.01 -19.26
C ASP A 13 7.12 5.44 -18.70
N ILE A 14 6.19 5.63 -17.77
CA ILE A 14 6.00 6.91 -17.08
C ILE A 14 7.22 7.24 -16.18
N ALA A 15 7.76 6.24 -15.47
CA ALA A 15 8.93 6.43 -14.64
C ALA A 15 10.16 6.85 -15.46
N GLU A 16 10.37 6.21 -16.59
CA GLU A 16 11.44 6.54 -17.54
C GLU A 16 11.27 7.95 -18.10
N PHE A 17 10.07 8.30 -18.57
CA PHE A 17 9.76 9.62 -19.09
C PHE A 17 10.11 10.74 -18.11
N PHE A 18 9.66 10.66 -16.87
CA PHE A 18 9.96 11.70 -15.89
C PHE A 18 11.44 11.76 -15.53
N THR A 19 12.11 10.62 -15.42
CA THR A 19 13.52 10.58 -15.01
C THR A 19 14.47 10.98 -16.15
N ASN A 20 14.21 10.53 -17.38
CA ASN A 20 15.16 10.65 -18.49
C ASN A 20 14.85 11.78 -19.48
N ASP A 21 13.56 12.12 -19.66
CA ASP A 21 13.13 13.15 -20.61
C ASP A 21 12.81 14.47 -19.90
N VAL A 22 11.95 14.45 -18.89
CA VAL A 22 11.60 15.66 -18.11
C VAL A 22 12.74 16.12 -17.23
N LYS A 23 13.34 15.24 -16.45
CA LYS A 23 14.52 15.45 -15.58
C LYS A 23 14.33 16.43 -14.44
N GLN A 24 13.61 17.53 -14.66
CA GLN A 24 13.40 18.57 -13.67
C GLN A 24 12.09 19.32 -13.89
N ILE A 25 11.50 19.78 -12.79
CA ILE A 25 10.33 20.67 -12.78
C ILE A 25 10.67 21.85 -11.87
N ASP A 26 10.46 23.08 -12.34
CA ASP A 26 10.78 24.32 -11.62
C ASP A 26 12.23 24.36 -11.08
N GLY A 27 13.17 23.84 -11.86
CA GLY A 27 14.61 23.81 -11.52
C GLY A 27 14.98 22.73 -10.48
N LYS A 28 14.05 21.88 -10.07
CA LYS A 28 14.31 20.77 -9.15
C LYS A 28 14.27 19.44 -9.89
N PRO A 29 15.16 18.49 -9.57
CA PRO A 29 15.14 17.17 -10.19
C PRO A 29 13.79 16.46 -9.92
N ILE A 30 13.29 15.73 -10.91
CA ILE A 30 12.12 14.86 -10.79
C ILE A 30 12.54 13.41 -11.02
N TYR A 31 12.04 12.54 -10.18
CA TYR A 31 12.26 11.09 -10.26
C TYR A 31 10.97 10.38 -10.59
N GLY A 32 11.03 9.42 -11.47
CA GLY A 32 9.85 8.70 -11.96
C GLY A 32 9.29 7.70 -10.96
N HIS A 33 10.08 7.29 -9.98
CA HIS A 33 9.70 6.26 -9.00
C HIS A 33 10.25 6.59 -7.60
N MET A 34 9.59 6.08 -6.59
CA MET A 34 10.06 6.09 -5.20
C MET A 34 9.62 4.83 -4.47
N ASP A 35 10.54 4.21 -3.78
CA ASP A 35 10.33 3.17 -2.78
C ASP A 35 11.49 3.24 -1.78
N TYR A 36 11.68 2.27 -0.89
CA TYR A 36 12.80 2.23 0.05
C TYR A 36 13.59 0.94 -0.06
N GLY A 37 14.91 0.98 0.21
CA GLY A 37 15.81 -0.14 -0.07
C GLY A 37 16.77 -0.52 1.03
N LYS A 38 16.67 0.10 2.22
CA LYS A 38 17.55 -0.22 3.35
C LYS A 38 17.38 -1.68 3.77
N LYS A 39 18.50 -2.39 3.95
CA LYS A 39 18.50 -3.76 4.47
C LYS A 39 18.01 -3.77 5.92
N ASP A 40 16.74 -3.99 6.09
CA ASP A 40 15.97 -3.90 7.31
C ASP A 40 14.82 -4.93 7.25
N PRO A 41 14.30 -5.47 8.36
CA PRO A 41 13.20 -6.44 8.34
C PRO A 41 11.96 -5.96 7.56
N SER A 42 11.69 -4.65 7.56
CA SER A 42 10.55 -4.08 6.83
C SER A 42 10.66 -4.21 5.31
N LEU A 43 11.88 -4.32 4.76
CA LEU A 43 12.08 -4.50 3.32
C LEU A 43 11.56 -5.85 2.82
N GLY A 44 11.80 -6.91 3.57
CA GLY A 44 11.25 -8.23 3.26
C GLY A 44 9.73 -8.23 3.28
N TRP A 45 9.15 -7.64 4.30
CA TRP A 45 7.71 -7.46 4.42
C TRP A 45 7.13 -6.61 3.27
N ARG A 46 7.75 -5.45 2.97
CA ARG A 46 7.37 -4.61 1.83
C ARG A 46 7.30 -5.38 0.52
N PHE A 47 8.33 -6.18 0.26
CA PHE A 47 8.43 -6.94 -0.97
C PHE A 47 7.38 -8.05 -1.02
N THR A 48 7.24 -8.85 0.03
CA THR A 48 6.34 -10.01 0.04
C THR A 48 4.86 -9.60 -0.01
N ASP A 49 4.48 -8.56 0.70
CA ASP A 49 3.07 -8.20 0.82
C ASP A 49 2.55 -7.42 -0.39
N ALA A 50 3.31 -6.43 -0.87
CA ALA A 50 2.84 -5.58 -1.95
C ALA A 50 3.35 -6.04 -3.33
N TRP A 51 4.66 -6.14 -3.49
CA TRP A 51 5.25 -6.37 -4.80
C TRP A 51 4.96 -7.75 -5.36
N LEU A 52 5.01 -8.80 -4.54
CA LEU A 52 4.67 -10.14 -5.00
C LEU A 52 3.20 -10.27 -5.39
N SER A 53 2.28 -9.66 -4.65
CA SER A 53 0.86 -9.71 -4.98
C SER A 53 0.57 -8.98 -6.29
N MET A 54 1.13 -7.79 -6.50
CA MET A 54 0.99 -7.04 -7.75
C MET A 54 1.61 -7.76 -8.94
N ALA A 55 2.73 -8.47 -8.75
CA ALA A 55 3.35 -9.26 -9.80
C ALA A 55 2.51 -10.45 -10.25
N GLY A 56 1.60 -10.91 -9.42
CA GLY A 56 0.79 -12.09 -9.66
C GLY A 56 1.33 -13.35 -8.97
N THR A 57 2.06 -13.20 -7.88
CA THR A 57 2.49 -14.31 -7.02
C THR A 57 1.35 -14.68 -6.08
N ALA A 58 0.37 -15.40 -6.59
CA ALA A 58 -0.73 -15.93 -5.81
C ALA A 58 -1.12 -17.32 -6.33
N ASP A 59 -1.70 -18.13 -5.47
CA ASP A 59 -2.22 -19.41 -5.91
C ASP A 59 -3.36 -19.21 -6.91
N ILE A 60 -3.36 -20.01 -7.95
CA ILE A 60 -4.37 -19.95 -8.99
C ILE A 60 -5.65 -20.63 -8.49
N GLY A 61 -6.77 -20.04 -8.79
CA GLY A 61 -8.10 -20.60 -8.50
C GLY A 61 -9.06 -19.57 -7.92
N ALA A 62 -10.22 -19.98 -7.52
CA ALA A 62 -11.32 -19.09 -7.15
C ALA A 62 -11.42 -18.90 -5.62
N PRO A 63 -11.23 -17.71 -5.13
CA PRO A 63 -10.47 -16.59 -5.72
C PRO A 63 -8.98 -16.78 -5.60
N ASN A 64 -8.37 -17.63 -4.97
CA ASN A 64 -6.93 -17.83 -4.80
C ASN A 64 -6.53 -19.31 -4.79
N GLY A 65 -7.14 -20.12 -5.62
CA GLY A 65 -6.82 -21.53 -5.80
C GLY A 65 -7.62 -22.43 -4.89
N LEU A 66 -7.20 -22.61 -3.68
CA LEU A 66 -7.84 -23.54 -2.77
C LEU A 66 -9.02 -22.91 -2.02
N PRO A 67 -9.98 -23.70 -1.57
CA PRO A 67 -11.03 -23.24 -0.67
C PRO A 67 -10.44 -22.52 0.54
N ILE A 68 -11.13 -21.50 0.98
CA ILE A 68 -10.81 -20.78 2.21
C ILE A 68 -11.97 -20.94 3.18
N ASP A 69 -11.68 -20.90 4.48
CA ASP A 69 -12.71 -20.83 5.49
C ASP A 69 -13.34 -19.42 5.57
N GLU A 70 -14.31 -19.24 6.45
CA GLU A 70 -14.96 -17.95 6.67
C GLU A 70 -14.01 -16.85 7.17
N TRP A 71 -12.83 -17.20 7.64
CA TRP A 71 -11.79 -16.27 8.14
C TRP A 71 -10.75 -15.92 7.07
N GLY A 72 -10.87 -16.49 5.87
CA GLY A 72 -9.93 -16.28 4.78
C GLY A 72 -8.68 -17.15 4.83
N ILE A 73 -8.61 -18.12 5.75
CA ILE A 73 -7.51 -19.06 5.86
C ILE A 73 -7.70 -20.20 4.84
N ARG A 74 -6.65 -20.46 4.07
CA ARG A 74 -6.68 -21.56 3.10
C ARG A 74 -6.43 -22.89 3.79
N VAL A 75 -7.34 -23.83 3.62
CA VAL A 75 -7.31 -25.13 4.31
C VAL A 75 -7.40 -26.30 3.33
N ALA A 76 -6.79 -27.41 3.69
CA ALA A 76 -6.81 -28.64 2.88
C ALA A 76 -7.99 -29.56 3.22
N ASP A 77 -8.54 -29.43 4.40
CA ASP A 77 -9.55 -30.32 4.94
C ASP A 77 -10.47 -29.61 5.96
N ASP A 78 -11.46 -30.32 6.44
CA ASP A 78 -12.38 -29.87 7.49
C ASP A 78 -11.77 -29.75 8.88
N LYS A 79 -10.50 -30.12 9.05
CA LYS A 79 -9.71 -29.93 10.29
C LYS A 79 -8.94 -28.62 10.32
N CYS A 80 -9.19 -27.76 9.35
CA CYS A 80 -8.48 -26.49 9.22
C CYS A 80 -6.97 -26.62 9.07
N THR A 81 -6.47 -27.68 8.43
CA THR A 81 -5.06 -27.85 8.15
C THR A 81 -4.59 -26.78 7.16
N PRO A 82 -3.70 -25.85 7.56
CA PRO A 82 -3.26 -24.77 6.68
C PRO A 82 -2.52 -25.30 5.46
N VAL A 83 -2.76 -24.70 4.31
CA VAL A 83 -2.03 -25.00 3.07
C VAL A 83 -1.08 -23.89 2.74
N GLY A 84 0.21 -24.18 2.75
CA GLY A 84 1.26 -23.23 2.35
C GLY A 84 1.25 -22.96 0.84
N ALA A 85 1.80 -21.78 0.46
CA ALA A 85 2.02 -21.43 -0.93
C ALA A 85 3.04 -22.38 -1.59
N SER A 86 2.92 -22.60 -2.90
CA SER A 86 3.86 -23.39 -3.68
C SER A 86 4.10 -22.82 -5.06
N VAL A 87 5.28 -23.10 -5.65
CA VAL A 87 5.63 -22.69 -7.02
C VAL A 87 4.65 -23.31 -8.03
N ALA A 88 4.24 -24.57 -7.83
CA ALA A 88 3.31 -25.24 -8.73
C ALA A 88 1.95 -24.53 -8.82
N ARG A 89 1.55 -23.84 -7.76
CA ARG A 89 0.33 -23.02 -7.73
C ARG A 89 0.60 -21.53 -8.02
N GLY A 90 1.84 -21.14 -8.35
CA GLY A 90 2.21 -19.76 -8.62
C GLY A 90 2.41 -18.89 -7.38
N GLY A 91 2.37 -19.45 -6.18
CA GLY A 91 2.31 -18.72 -4.92
C GLY A 91 3.54 -18.80 -4.03
N ALA A 92 4.74 -19.01 -4.57
CA ALA A 92 5.96 -19.06 -3.77
C ALA A 92 6.93 -17.92 -4.10
N THR A 93 7.76 -17.54 -3.12
CA THR A 93 8.70 -16.42 -3.23
C THR A 93 9.86 -16.65 -4.21
N ASN A 94 10.02 -17.83 -4.72
CA ASN A 94 10.98 -18.21 -5.77
C ASN A 94 10.30 -18.56 -7.12
N SER A 95 9.04 -18.22 -7.29
CA SER A 95 8.32 -18.37 -8.56
C SER A 95 8.87 -17.43 -9.64
N PRO A 96 8.59 -17.67 -10.94
CA PRO A 96 8.95 -16.74 -12.01
C PRO A 96 8.42 -15.33 -11.77
N ALA A 97 7.20 -15.20 -11.25
CA ALA A 97 6.61 -13.90 -10.88
C ALA A 97 7.42 -13.20 -9.77
N ALA A 98 7.87 -13.94 -8.76
CA ALA A 98 8.67 -13.39 -7.67
C ALA A 98 10.06 -12.93 -8.15
N VAL A 99 10.72 -13.70 -9.00
CA VAL A 99 12.01 -13.33 -9.61
C VAL A 99 11.85 -12.07 -10.46
N TYR A 100 10.79 -12.00 -11.28
CA TYR A 100 10.48 -10.83 -12.08
C TYR A 100 10.23 -9.59 -11.19
N ALA A 101 9.42 -9.74 -10.14
CA ALA A 101 9.13 -8.66 -9.20
C ALA A 101 10.39 -8.11 -8.53
N LEU A 102 11.29 -8.99 -8.07
CA LEU A 102 12.54 -8.58 -7.46
C LEU A 102 13.46 -7.87 -8.45
N THR A 103 13.52 -8.35 -9.68
CA THR A 103 14.29 -7.70 -10.74
C THR A 103 13.78 -6.28 -10.98
N LYS A 104 12.47 -6.11 -11.17
CA LYS A 104 11.87 -4.78 -11.37
C LYS A 104 12.04 -3.86 -10.17
N TYR A 105 11.88 -4.38 -8.95
CA TYR A 105 12.11 -3.61 -7.74
C TYR A 105 13.53 -3.02 -7.70
N VAL A 106 14.52 -3.85 -7.93
CA VAL A 106 15.93 -3.43 -7.93
C VAL A 106 16.25 -2.48 -9.09
N ASP A 107 15.73 -2.77 -10.28
CA ASP A 107 15.95 -1.95 -11.47
C ASP A 107 15.33 -0.57 -11.35
N TRP A 108 14.08 -0.48 -10.91
CA TRP A 108 13.39 0.81 -10.78
C TRP A 108 14.02 1.68 -9.68
N MET A 109 14.42 1.06 -8.57
CA MET A 109 15.17 1.77 -7.52
C MET A 109 16.51 2.34 -8.01
N LYS A 110 17.20 1.64 -8.92
CA LYS A 110 18.48 2.10 -9.49
C LYS A 110 18.31 3.14 -10.58
N LYS A 111 17.29 2.98 -11.43
CA LYS A 111 17.12 3.78 -12.66
C LYS A 111 16.30 5.03 -12.44
N TYR A 112 15.24 4.96 -11.62
CA TYR A 112 14.18 5.96 -11.58
C TYR A 112 13.94 6.59 -10.21
N ALA A 113 14.56 6.10 -9.14
CA ALA A 113 14.43 6.64 -7.80
C ALA A 113 15.62 7.54 -7.39
N PRO A 114 15.43 8.42 -6.40
CA PRO A 114 16.57 9.11 -5.77
C PRO A 114 17.61 8.11 -5.27
N LYS A 115 18.89 8.40 -5.43
CA LYS A 115 19.98 7.49 -5.02
C LYS A 115 19.93 7.14 -3.52
N GLU A 116 19.49 8.06 -2.71
CA GLU A 116 19.35 7.95 -1.26
C GLU A 116 18.28 6.93 -0.86
N ALA A 117 17.28 6.70 -1.74
CA ALA A 117 16.17 5.78 -1.49
C ALA A 117 16.61 4.35 -1.14
N THR A 118 17.72 3.89 -1.71
CA THR A 118 18.30 2.57 -1.42
C THR A 118 18.80 2.43 0.02
N GLY A 119 19.07 3.54 0.72
CA GLY A 119 19.47 3.59 2.13
C GLY A 119 18.36 3.95 3.09
N MET A 120 17.14 4.21 2.60
CA MET A 120 16.01 4.64 3.42
C MET A 120 15.20 3.46 3.98
N THR A 121 14.63 3.66 5.16
CA THR A 121 13.59 2.84 5.76
C THR A 121 12.21 3.32 5.31
N PHE A 122 11.16 2.59 5.70
CA PHE A 122 9.76 2.99 5.51
C PHE A 122 9.48 4.43 5.97
N GLY A 123 9.89 4.76 7.20
CA GLY A 123 9.62 6.07 7.80
C GLY A 123 10.37 7.22 7.13
N GLU A 124 11.53 6.96 6.53
CA GLU A 124 12.33 7.95 5.81
C GLU A 124 11.81 8.18 4.38
N ALA A 125 11.34 7.13 3.72
CA ALA A 125 10.87 7.19 2.34
C ALA A 125 9.45 7.78 2.20
N GLY A 126 8.57 7.55 3.19
CA GLY A 126 7.17 8.00 3.16
C GLY A 126 6.98 9.49 2.88
N PRO A 127 7.70 10.40 3.57
CA PRO A 127 7.58 11.85 3.36
C PRO A 127 8.22 12.39 2.06
N VAL A 128 9.06 11.63 1.37
CA VAL A 128 9.82 12.12 0.21
C VAL A 128 8.93 12.66 -0.92
N PRO A 129 7.83 12.00 -1.32
CA PRO A 129 6.97 12.52 -2.39
C PRO A 129 6.36 13.88 -2.08
N ALA A 130 6.17 14.21 -0.81
CA ALA A 130 5.64 15.52 -0.38
C ALA A 130 6.51 16.70 -0.79
N GLN A 131 7.79 16.48 -1.10
CA GLN A 131 8.72 17.50 -1.60
C GLN A 131 8.49 17.86 -3.08
N GLY A 132 7.59 17.14 -3.78
CA GLY A 132 7.22 17.45 -5.15
C GLY A 132 8.22 16.97 -6.21
N GLN A 133 9.14 16.09 -5.86
CA GLN A 133 10.19 15.59 -6.76
C GLN A 133 9.96 14.15 -7.21
N ILE A 134 8.82 13.56 -6.88
CA ILE A 134 8.46 12.18 -7.25
C ILE A 134 7.21 12.20 -8.13
N ALA A 135 7.31 11.66 -9.33
CA ALA A 135 6.21 11.61 -10.27
C ALA A 135 5.18 10.54 -9.91
N GLN A 136 5.64 9.37 -9.48
CA GLN A 136 4.76 8.28 -9.04
C GLN A 136 5.44 7.42 -7.97
N GLN A 137 4.62 6.80 -7.13
CA GLN A 137 5.07 5.92 -6.05
C GLN A 137 4.08 4.78 -5.86
N ILE A 138 4.59 3.57 -5.66
CA ILE A 138 3.80 2.45 -5.15
C ILE A 138 4.03 2.42 -3.65
N PHE A 139 3.00 2.74 -2.86
CA PHE A 139 3.15 2.84 -1.41
C PHE A 139 1.81 2.65 -0.70
N TRP A 140 1.81 2.61 0.63
CA TRP A 140 0.56 2.58 1.41
C TRP A 140 -0.12 3.94 1.36
N TYR A 141 -1.41 3.96 1.03
CA TYR A 141 -2.19 5.21 0.92
C TYR A 141 -2.23 6.01 2.23
N THR A 142 -2.08 5.37 3.39
CA THR A 142 -1.99 6.06 4.69
C THR A 142 -0.77 6.98 4.79
N ALA A 143 0.34 6.64 4.15
CA ALA A 143 1.49 7.55 4.06
C ALA A 143 1.15 8.77 3.20
N PHE A 144 0.47 8.60 2.07
CA PHE A 144 0.05 9.71 1.23
C PHE A 144 -0.88 10.66 1.97
N THR A 145 -1.89 10.15 2.64
CA THR A 145 -2.85 10.99 3.37
C THR A 145 -2.23 11.68 4.58
N ALA A 146 -1.28 11.05 5.27
CA ALA A 146 -0.61 11.64 6.42
C ALA A 146 0.39 12.75 6.05
N ASP A 147 1.15 12.56 4.97
CA ASP A 147 2.29 13.40 4.64
C ASP A 147 2.05 14.35 3.46
N MET A 148 1.15 14.03 2.54
CA MET A 148 0.97 14.77 1.29
C MET A 148 -0.27 15.67 1.24
N THR A 149 -0.98 15.85 2.35
CA THR A 149 -2.18 16.69 2.43
C THR A 149 -1.98 17.97 3.24
N LYS A 150 -0.78 18.17 3.81
CA LYS A 150 -0.51 19.31 4.68
C LYS A 150 -0.42 20.61 3.88
N PRO A 151 -1.09 21.69 4.31
CA PRO A 151 -1.00 22.99 3.65
C PRO A 151 0.46 23.48 3.54
N GLY A 152 0.77 24.16 2.44
CA GLY A 152 2.11 24.73 2.20
C GLY A 152 3.11 23.77 1.58
N LEU A 153 2.76 22.51 1.39
CA LEU A 153 3.62 21.56 0.66
C LEU A 153 3.57 21.81 -0.86
N PRO A 154 4.68 21.58 -1.59
CA PRO A 154 4.71 21.70 -3.04
C PRO A 154 3.64 20.91 -3.78
N VAL A 155 3.20 19.79 -3.21
CA VAL A 155 2.21 18.87 -3.76
C VAL A 155 0.77 19.21 -3.39
N VAL A 156 0.53 20.35 -2.74
CA VAL A 156 -0.80 20.81 -2.32
C VAL A 156 -1.05 22.21 -2.88
N ASN A 157 -2.21 22.43 -3.48
CA ASN A 157 -2.63 23.71 -3.98
C ASN A 157 -3.00 24.69 -2.84
N ALA A 158 -3.09 25.98 -3.15
CA ALA A 158 -3.45 26.99 -2.16
C ALA A 158 -4.82 26.79 -1.53
N ASP A 159 -5.77 26.17 -2.26
CA ASP A 159 -7.11 25.82 -1.77
C ASP A 159 -7.13 24.52 -0.95
N GLY A 160 -5.98 23.88 -0.74
CA GLY A 160 -5.83 22.63 -0.01
C GLY A 160 -6.14 21.37 -0.83
N THR A 161 -6.38 21.48 -2.13
CA THR A 161 -6.54 20.31 -3.00
C THR A 161 -5.17 19.72 -3.36
N PRO A 162 -5.05 18.39 -3.51
CA PRO A 162 -3.79 17.77 -3.87
C PRO A 162 -3.47 17.92 -5.36
N LYS A 163 -2.18 18.04 -5.69
CA LYS A 163 -1.65 17.94 -7.06
C LYS A 163 -1.39 16.49 -7.48
N TRP A 164 -1.71 15.54 -6.65
CA TRP A 164 -1.51 14.11 -6.86
C TRP A 164 -2.85 13.37 -6.82
N ARG A 165 -2.87 12.18 -7.38
CA ARG A 165 -4.04 11.29 -7.36
C ARG A 165 -3.61 9.90 -6.93
N MET A 166 -4.53 9.20 -6.25
CA MET A 166 -4.39 7.77 -5.99
C MET A 166 -4.93 6.96 -7.17
N ALA A 167 -4.32 5.79 -7.37
CA ALA A 167 -4.78 4.76 -8.29
C ALA A 167 -4.58 3.40 -7.60
N PRO A 168 -5.31 2.37 -8.01
CA PRO A 168 -5.01 1.00 -7.63
C PRO A 168 -3.58 0.62 -7.97
N GLY A 169 -2.98 -0.31 -7.21
CA GLY A 169 -1.64 -0.81 -7.52
C GLY A 169 -1.58 -1.41 -8.93
N PRO A 170 -0.51 -1.16 -9.70
CA PRO A 170 -0.41 -1.63 -11.08
C PRO A 170 -0.18 -3.15 -11.13
N ASN A 171 -0.76 -3.82 -12.12
CA ASN A 171 -0.62 -5.26 -12.31
C ASN A 171 0.69 -5.62 -13.00
N GLY A 172 1.39 -6.61 -12.48
CA GLY A 172 2.51 -7.26 -13.16
C GLY A 172 2.06 -8.29 -14.21
N PRO A 173 3.00 -8.80 -15.04
CA PRO A 173 2.67 -9.64 -16.19
C PRO A 173 2.14 -11.04 -15.81
N TYR A 174 2.35 -11.49 -14.59
CA TYR A 174 1.85 -12.78 -14.09
C TYR A 174 0.51 -12.65 -13.36
N TRP A 175 0.04 -11.44 -13.15
CA TRP A 175 -1.25 -11.20 -12.51
C TRP A 175 -2.41 -11.64 -13.41
N LYS A 176 -3.40 -12.29 -12.84
CA LYS A 176 -4.61 -12.75 -13.53
C LYS A 176 -5.86 -12.24 -12.82
N GLN A 177 -6.93 -12.12 -13.58
CA GLN A 177 -8.23 -11.76 -13.01
C GLN A 177 -8.62 -12.67 -11.84
N GLY A 178 -9.04 -12.09 -10.74
CA GLY A 178 -9.34 -12.77 -9.48
C GLY A 178 -8.19 -12.86 -8.48
N MET A 179 -6.96 -12.52 -8.88
CA MET A 179 -5.87 -12.31 -7.94
C MET A 179 -6.03 -10.98 -7.22
N GLN A 180 -5.65 -10.95 -5.96
CA GLN A 180 -5.63 -9.70 -5.21
C GLN A 180 -4.40 -8.87 -5.58
N ASN A 181 -4.53 -7.56 -5.44
CA ASN A 181 -3.50 -6.61 -5.81
C ASN A 181 -3.19 -5.70 -4.61
N GLY A 182 -1.93 -5.67 -4.20
CA GLY A 182 -1.47 -4.86 -3.09
C GLY A 182 -1.56 -5.54 -1.72
N TYR A 183 -1.27 -4.76 -0.71
CA TYR A 183 -1.15 -5.17 0.68
C TYR A 183 -2.50 -5.18 1.39
N GLN A 184 -2.77 -6.26 2.11
CA GLN A 184 -3.88 -6.34 3.05
C GLN A 184 -3.34 -6.54 4.47
N ASP A 185 -3.57 -5.58 5.32
CA ASP A 185 -3.26 -5.65 6.75
C ASP A 185 -4.54 -5.68 7.57
N VAL A 186 -4.73 -6.75 8.30
CA VAL A 186 -5.80 -6.86 9.28
C VAL A 186 -5.17 -6.86 10.67
N GLY A 187 -4.82 -5.67 11.13
CA GLY A 187 -4.27 -5.49 12.47
C GLY A 187 -5.29 -5.82 13.55
N SER A 188 -4.92 -6.66 14.49
CA SER A 188 -5.76 -7.09 15.60
C SER A 188 -5.12 -6.76 16.94
N TRP A 189 -5.93 -6.37 17.90
CA TRP A 189 -5.51 -6.26 19.30
C TRP A 189 -5.48 -7.63 19.94
N THR A 190 -4.34 -7.98 20.53
CA THR A 190 -4.15 -9.21 21.31
C THR A 190 -3.80 -8.88 22.75
N PHE A 191 -4.17 -9.76 23.66
CA PHE A 191 -3.94 -9.57 25.10
C PHE A 191 -3.13 -10.74 25.61
N PHE A 192 -2.11 -10.46 26.41
CA PHE A 192 -1.32 -11.50 27.03
C PHE A 192 -2.13 -12.22 28.09
N LYS A 193 -2.10 -13.55 28.05
CA LYS A 193 -2.82 -14.42 28.98
C LYS A 193 -2.37 -14.23 30.44
N ASP A 194 -1.08 -13.97 30.62
CA ASP A 194 -0.45 -13.98 31.95
C ASP A 194 -0.41 -12.59 32.63
N HIS A 195 -1.13 -11.61 32.06
CA HIS A 195 -1.32 -10.33 32.76
C HIS A 195 -2.30 -10.46 33.92
N ASP A 196 -2.07 -9.68 34.99
CA ASP A 196 -3.05 -9.54 36.06
C ASP A 196 -4.37 -8.94 35.52
N ALA A 197 -5.45 -9.14 36.29
CA ALA A 197 -6.80 -8.73 35.90
C ALA A 197 -6.91 -7.22 35.62
N ASN A 198 -6.22 -6.37 36.38
CA ASN A 198 -6.28 -4.92 36.19
C ASN A 198 -5.61 -4.48 34.88
N ARG A 199 -4.45 -5.04 34.59
CA ARG A 199 -3.76 -4.77 33.29
C ARG A 199 -4.58 -5.26 32.11
N THR A 200 -5.16 -6.44 32.22
CA THR A 200 -6.05 -6.99 31.16
C THR A 200 -7.27 -6.10 30.96
N ALA A 201 -7.93 -5.66 32.06
CA ALA A 201 -9.06 -4.74 31.96
C ALA A 201 -8.68 -3.38 31.37
N ALA A 202 -7.55 -2.81 31.76
CA ALA A 202 -7.06 -1.56 31.21
C ALA A 202 -6.74 -1.67 29.70
N ALA A 203 -6.08 -2.75 29.29
CA ALA A 203 -5.78 -3.02 27.86
C ALA A 203 -7.07 -3.19 27.05
N TRP A 204 -8.06 -3.89 27.59
CA TRP A 204 -9.36 -4.06 26.95
C TRP A 204 -10.09 -2.73 26.78
N LEU A 205 -10.15 -1.90 27.81
CA LEU A 205 -10.75 -0.56 27.75
C LEU A 205 -10.04 0.33 26.72
N TYR A 206 -8.72 0.26 26.65
CA TYR A 206 -7.97 0.99 25.64
C TYR A 206 -8.31 0.52 24.22
N ALA A 207 -8.35 -0.79 24.01
CA ALA A 207 -8.74 -1.34 22.70
C ALA A 207 -10.16 -0.93 22.29
N GLN A 208 -11.12 -0.97 23.23
CA GLN A 208 -12.47 -0.48 23.00
C GLN A 208 -12.49 1.02 22.66
N PHE A 209 -11.73 1.84 23.39
CA PHE A 209 -11.64 3.27 23.11
C PHE A 209 -11.10 3.56 21.70
N VAL A 210 -9.97 2.94 21.31
CA VAL A 210 -9.34 3.22 20.00
C VAL A 210 -10.14 2.68 18.82
N THR A 211 -11.02 1.70 19.07
CA THR A 211 -11.91 1.14 18.05
C THR A 211 -13.34 1.65 18.13
N ALA A 212 -13.67 2.50 19.11
CA ALA A 212 -15.01 3.10 19.23
C ALA A 212 -15.38 3.92 17.98
N LYS A 213 -16.67 3.96 17.63
CA LYS A 213 -17.15 4.66 16.41
C LYS A 213 -16.66 6.10 16.31
N THR A 214 -16.74 6.85 17.40
CA THR A 214 -16.32 8.26 17.44
C THR A 214 -14.81 8.43 17.24
N THR A 215 -14.01 7.56 17.86
CA THR A 215 -12.54 7.59 17.72
C THR A 215 -12.12 7.11 16.35
N SER A 216 -12.75 6.04 15.82
CA SER A 216 -12.52 5.52 14.49
C SER A 216 -12.80 6.58 13.42
N LEU A 217 -13.95 7.25 13.48
CA LEU A 217 -14.28 8.32 12.54
C LEU A 217 -13.26 9.48 12.58
N LYS A 218 -12.85 9.91 13.77
CA LYS A 218 -11.82 10.96 13.91
C LYS A 218 -10.48 10.56 13.25
N LYS A 219 -10.07 9.31 13.40
CA LYS A 219 -8.87 8.78 12.75
C LYS A 219 -9.02 8.73 11.23
N THR A 220 -10.16 8.26 10.75
CA THR A 220 -10.46 8.15 9.32
C THR A 220 -10.39 9.50 8.61
N VAL A 221 -11.00 10.56 9.18
CA VAL A 221 -11.01 11.88 8.52
C VAL A 221 -9.65 12.58 8.51
N VAL A 222 -8.68 12.15 9.29
CA VAL A 222 -7.29 12.63 9.19
C VAL A 222 -6.39 11.73 8.33
N GLY A 223 -6.99 10.79 7.60
CA GLY A 223 -6.32 9.97 6.60
C GLY A 223 -5.82 8.60 7.06
N LEU A 224 -6.13 8.17 8.29
CA LEU A 224 -5.81 6.81 8.73
C LEU A 224 -6.82 5.80 8.18
N THR A 225 -6.42 4.53 8.11
CA THR A 225 -7.25 3.46 7.56
C THR A 225 -8.62 3.38 8.27
N PRO A 226 -9.73 3.50 7.54
CA PRO A 226 -11.06 3.27 8.11
C PRO A 226 -11.23 1.79 8.46
N ILE A 227 -11.81 1.54 9.62
CA ILE A 227 -12.10 0.18 10.10
C ILE A 227 -13.60 -0.15 10.08
N ARG A 228 -14.42 0.79 9.61
CA ARG A 228 -15.88 0.66 9.54
C ARG A 228 -16.43 1.23 8.25
N GLU A 229 -17.36 0.54 7.66
CA GLU A 229 -18.11 1.04 6.51
C GLU A 229 -18.81 2.38 6.84
N SER A 230 -19.38 2.49 8.05
CA SER A 230 -20.02 3.73 8.51
C SER A 230 -19.10 4.96 8.53
N ASP A 231 -17.78 4.76 8.68
CA ASP A 231 -16.79 5.84 8.61
C ASP A 231 -16.59 6.27 7.15
N ILE A 232 -16.45 5.30 6.25
CA ILE A 232 -16.31 5.53 4.79
C ILE A 232 -17.54 6.26 4.24
N GLN A 233 -18.76 5.88 4.66
CA GLN A 233 -20.01 6.45 4.20
C GLN A 233 -20.41 7.75 4.92
N SER A 234 -19.61 8.20 5.88
CA SER A 234 -19.93 9.39 6.67
C SER A 234 -19.88 10.67 5.84
N LYS A 235 -20.71 11.66 6.23
CA LYS A 235 -20.62 13.01 5.66
C LYS A 235 -19.24 13.64 5.86
N ALA A 236 -18.63 13.43 7.02
CA ALA A 236 -17.30 13.93 7.33
C ALA A 236 -16.23 13.41 6.34
N MET A 237 -16.31 12.15 5.94
CA MET A 237 -15.43 11.58 4.92
C MET A 237 -15.71 12.15 3.53
N THR A 238 -16.99 12.35 3.18
CA THR A 238 -17.40 13.01 1.93
C THR A 238 -16.87 14.44 1.84
N ASP A 239 -16.95 15.19 2.92
CA ASP A 239 -16.46 16.59 2.96
C ASP A 239 -14.92 16.66 2.82
N MET A 240 -14.21 15.62 3.18
CA MET A 240 -12.74 15.52 3.02
C MET A 240 -12.31 15.02 1.63
N ALA A 241 -13.21 14.43 0.84
CA ALA A 241 -12.88 13.82 -0.45
C ALA A 241 -12.04 14.71 -1.38
N PRO A 242 -12.32 16.01 -1.55
CA PRO A 242 -11.53 16.89 -2.42
C PRO A 242 -10.06 17.01 -2.02
N LYS A 243 -9.73 16.72 -0.75
CA LYS A 243 -8.38 16.86 -0.19
C LYS A 243 -7.60 15.53 -0.14
N LEU A 244 -8.23 14.41 -0.49
CA LEU A 244 -7.68 13.07 -0.32
C LEU A 244 -7.31 12.37 -1.64
N GLY A 245 -7.19 13.12 -2.75
CA GLY A 245 -6.60 12.65 -4.00
C GLY A 245 -7.27 11.42 -4.65
N GLY A 246 -8.58 11.22 -4.43
CA GLY A 246 -9.33 10.08 -4.94
C GLY A 246 -9.47 8.91 -3.96
N LEU A 247 -8.99 9.06 -2.72
CA LEU A 247 -9.07 7.99 -1.71
C LEU A 247 -10.51 7.60 -1.36
N VAL A 248 -11.40 8.57 -1.26
CA VAL A 248 -12.80 8.32 -0.86
C VAL A 248 -13.53 7.56 -1.96
N GLU A 249 -13.27 7.91 -3.20
CA GLU A 249 -13.80 7.21 -4.38
C GLU A 249 -13.24 5.79 -4.49
N PHE A 250 -11.98 5.59 -4.09
CA PHE A 250 -11.36 4.28 -4.05
C PHE A 250 -12.00 3.36 -3.00
N TYR A 251 -12.46 3.89 -1.88
CA TYR A 251 -13.13 3.12 -0.83
C TYR A 251 -14.60 2.77 -1.12
N ARG A 252 -15.25 3.48 -2.02
CA ARG A 252 -16.69 3.35 -2.35
C ARG A 252 -16.92 2.65 -3.68
#